data_70d83280775a28001c7efeaedffad99e
#
_entry.id   70d83280775a28001c7efeaedffad99e
#
_cell.length_a   1.000
_cell.length_b   1.000
_cell.length_c   1.000
_cell.angle_alpha   90.00
_cell.angle_beta   90.00
_cell.angle_gamma   90.00
#
_symmetry.space_group_name_H-M   'P 1'
#
loop_
_entity.id
_entity.type
_entity.pdbx_description
1 polymer ?
#
loop_
_entity_poly.entity_id
_entity_poly.type
_entity_poly.pdbx_seq_one_letter_code
_entity_poly.pdbx_strand_id
1 'polypeptide(L)' 'MPRGRKKIAPTADRITAVKAEIETLTAQLKEKKAELKKLEKEQAEEDKAKLLEAFEASGKGIDEVLALLKGE' A
#
# COMPACT_ATOMS: atom_id res chain seq x y z
N MET A 1 -10.99 -14.43 49.17
CA MET A 1 -10.64 -14.42 48.66
C MET A 1 -10.17 -14.43 47.89
N PRO A 2 -10.22 -14.39 47.47
CA PRO A 2 -9.84 -14.49 46.62
C PRO A 2 -9.11 -14.27 46.17
N ARG A 3 -8.78 -14.30 46.27
CA ARG A 3 -8.19 -14.10 45.89
C ARG A 3 -7.47 -14.32 45.20
N GLY A 4 -6.69 -14.52 45.39
CA GLY A 4 -5.90 -14.75 44.32
C GLY A 4 -6.46 -14.64 42.95
N ARG A 5 -7.56 -14.27 42.98
CA ARG A 5 -8.22 -14.13 41.78
C ARG A 5 -7.68 -12.98 40.98
N LYS A 6 -7.41 -13.23 39.74
CA LYS A 6 -6.98 -12.18 38.89
C LYS A 6 -8.05 -11.20 38.67
N LYS A 7 -7.66 -9.96 38.60
CA LYS A 7 -8.60 -8.96 38.34
C LYS A 7 -8.83 -8.86 36.86
N ILE A 8 -10.03 -9.04 36.44
CA ILE A 8 -10.41 -8.90 35.04
C ILE A 8 -11.14 -7.60 34.90
N ALA A 9 -10.69 -6.76 33.97
CA ALA A 9 -11.30 -5.47 33.78
C ALA A 9 -12.78 -5.64 33.44
N PRO A 10 -13.60 -4.71 33.89
CA PRO A 10 -15.03 -4.75 33.54
C PRO A 10 -15.22 -4.79 32.03
N THR A 11 -16.31 -5.41 31.62
CA THR A 11 -16.60 -5.53 30.20
C THR A 11 -16.62 -4.18 29.50
N ALA A 12 -17.17 -3.17 30.15
CA ALA A 12 -17.22 -1.83 29.56
C ALA A 12 -15.83 -1.29 29.27
N ASP A 13 -14.88 -1.53 30.19
CA ASP A 13 -13.51 -1.08 29.98
C ASP A 13 -12.86 -1.87 28.85
N ARG A 14 -13.17 -3.13 28.76
CA ARG A 14 -12.62 -3.98 27.71
C ARG A 14 -13.12 -3.55 26.34
N ILE A 15 -14.37 -3.17 26.26
CA ILE A 15 -14.94 -2.66 25.03
C ILE A 15 -14.25 -1.37 24.61
N THR A 16 -14.04 -0.49 25.59
CA THR A 16 -13.36 0.77 25.31
C THR A 16 -11.95 0.53 24.77
N ALA A 17 -11.25 -0.42 25.40
CA ALA A 17 -9.88 -0.73 24.99
C ALA A 17 -9.85 -1.28 23.55
N VAL A 18 -10.79 -2.17 23.26
CA VAL A 18 -10.85 -2.75 21.92
C VAL A 18 -11.21 -1.70 20.88
N LYS A 19 -12.12 -0.80 21.21
CA LYS A 19 -12.47 0.28 20.31
C LYS A 19 -11.26 1.15 20.00
N ALA A 20 -10.45 1.43 21.02
CA ALA A 20 -9.23 2.22 20.83
C ALA A 20 -8.25 1.48 19.92
N GLU A 21 -8.14 0.16 20.10
CA GLU A 21 -7.28 -0.62 19.25
C GLU A 21 -7.75 -0.59 17.80
N ILE A 22 -9.06 -0.68 17.61
CA ILE A 22 -9.63 -0.63 16.27
C ILE A 22 -9.31 0.70 15.61
N GLU A 23 -9.42 1.79 16.35
CA GLU A 23 -9.10 3.10 15.82
C GLU A 23 -7.64 3.19 15.40
N THR A 24 -6.75 2.66 16.24
CA THR A 24 -5.33 2.66 15.94
C THR A 24 -5.04 1.83 14.69
N LEU A 25 -5.63 0.65 14.61
CA LEU A 25 -5.42 -0.22 13.46
C LEU A 25 -5.98 0.40 12.19
N THR A 26 -7.12 1.07 12.30
CA THR A 26 -7.72 1.74 11.16
C THR A 26 -6.82 2.85 10.65
N ALA A 27 -6.24 3.62 11.57
CA ALA A 27 -5.32 4.69 11.20
C ALA A 27 -4.07 4.13 10.54
N GLN A 28 -3.54 3.04 11.10
CA GLN A 28 -2.36 2.40 10.53
C GLN A 28 -2.65 1.84 9.15
N LEU A 29 -3.82 1.25 8.98
CA LEU A 29 -4.21 0.72 7.68
C LEU A 29 -4.30 1.83 6.66
N LYS A 30 -4.87 2.95 7.04
CA LYS A 30 -4.98 4.10 6.15
C LYS A 30 -3.61 4.59 5.72
N GLU A 31 -2.67 4.66 6.67
CA GLU A 31 -1.31 5.07 6.36
C GLU A 31 -0.64 4.10 5.42
N LYS A 32 -0.82 2.81 5.66
CA LYS A 32 -0.20 1.80 4.80
C LYS A 32 -0.78 1.83 3.41
N LYS A 33 -2.06 2.07 3.29
CA LYS A 33 -2.69 2.19 1.97
C LYS A 33 -2.15 3.39 1.21
N ALA A 34 -1.93 4.49 1.91
CA ALA A 34 -1.37 5.69 1.29
C ALA A 34 0.06 5.43 0.85
N GLU A 35 0.82 4.72 1.69
CA GLU A 35 2.19 4.37 1.37
C GLU A 35 2.25 3.46 0.14
N LEU A 36 1.36 2.48 0.09
CA LEU A 36 1.29 1.57 -1.04
C LEU A 36 1.02 2.33 -2.33
N LYS A 37 0.06 3.25 -2.28
CA LYS A 37 -0.29 4.06 -3.43
C LYS A 37 0.91 4.86 -3.93
N LYS A 38 1.65 5.42 -2.98
CA LYS A 38 2.83 6.20 -3.31
C LYS A 38 3.89 5.33 -3.97
N LEU A 39 4.11 4.14 -3.41
CA LEU A 39 5.10 3.23 -3.96
C LEU A 39 4.70 2.72 -5.34
N GLU A 40 3.41 2.47 -5.54
CA GLU A 40 2.93 2.05 -6.85
C GLU A 40 3.16 3.14 -7.89
N LYS A 41 2.98 4.39 -7.48
CA LYS A 41 3.24 5.49 -8.38
C LYS A 41 4.72 5.59 -8.72
N GLU A 42 5.58 5.41 -7.71
CA GLU A 42 7.01 5.42 -7.95
C GLU A 42 7.43 4.29 -8.87
N GLN A 43 6.82 3.11 -8.67
CA GLN A 43 7.12 1.97 -9.52
C GLN A 43 6.72 2.25 -10.97
N ALA A 44 5.56 2.86 -11.16
CA ALA A 44 5.10 3.19 -12.50
C ALA A 44 6.05 4.17 -13.18
N GLU A 45 6.57 5.13 -12.43
CA GLU A 45 7.50 6.10 -12.98
C GLU A 45 8.84 5.47 -13.33
N GLU A 46 9.29 4.53 -12.48
CA GLU A 46 10.51 3.80 -12.77
C GLU A 46 10.36 2.94 -14.02
N ASP A 47 9.20 2.28 -14.14
CA ASP A 47 8.94 1.45 -15.31
C ASP A 47 8.90 2.28 -16.57
N LYS A 48 8.31 3.49 -16.46
CA LYS A 48 8.24 4.41 -17.57
C LYS A 48 9.64 4.84 -18.00
N ALA A 49 10.51 5.12 -17.04
CA ALA A 49 11.87 5.51 -17.34
C ALA A 49 12.63 4.38 -18.03
N LYS A 50 12.42 3.15 -17.56
CA LYS A 50 13.04 2.00 -18.17
C LYS A 50 12.57 1.79 -19.61
N LEU A 51 11.28 2.03 -19.82
CA LEU A 51 10.71 1.92 -21.14
C LEU A 51 11.33 2.94 -22.08
N LEU A 52 11.49 4.17 -21.61
CA LEU A 52 12.11 5.22 -22.41
C LEU A 52 13.54 4.89 -22.74
N GLU A 53 14.29 4.35 -21.77
CA GLU A 53 15.65 3.93 -22.03
C GLU A 53 15.72 2.86 -23.11
N ALA A 54 14.84 1.88 -22.98
CA ALA A 54 14.81 0.80 -23.96
C ALA A 54 14.42 1.31 -25.33
N PHE A 55 13.49 2.26 -25.37
CA PHE A 55 13.07 2.86 -26.61
C PHE A 55 14.23 3.60 -27.29
N GLU A 56 14.95 4.40 -26.52
CA GLU A 56 16.07 5.14 -27.05
C GLU A 56 17.19 4.23 -27.52
N ALA A 57 17.45 3.18 -26.76
CA ALA A 57 18.48 2.22 -27.11
C ALA A 57 18.12 1.44 -28.36
N SER A 58 16.85 1.23 -28.60
CA SER A 58 16.41 0.45 -29.76
C SER A 58 16.55 1.21 -31.07
N GLY A 59 16.57 2.54 -31.00
CA GLY A 59 16.67 3.36 -32.20
C GLY A 59 15.40 3.36 -33.04
N LYS A 60 14.29 2.81 -32.51
CA LYS A 60 13.06 2.76 -33.24
C LYS A 60 12.32 4.09 -33.16
N GLY A 61 11.61 4.43 -34.21
CA GLY A 61 10.79 5.60 -34.22
C GLY A 61 9.53 5.39 -33.40
N ILE A 62 8.89 6.49 -33.07
CA ILE A 62 7.72 6.43 -32.20
C ILE A 62 6.56 5.68 -32.88
N ASP A 63 6.47 5.78 -34.20
CA ASP A 63 5.41 5.07 -34.93
C ASP A 63 5.61 3.56 -34.85
N GLU A 64 6.87 3.13 -34.90
CA GLU A 64 7.17 1.71 -34.77
C GLU A 64 6.79 1.19 -33.40
N VAL A 65 7.09 1.96 -32.36
CA VAL A 65 6.76 1.57 -31.00
C VAL A 65 5.26 1.51 -30.80
N LEU A 66 4.55 2.50 -31.34
CA LEU A 66 3.10 2.50 -31.25
C LEU A 66 2.47 1.30 -31.94
N ALA A 67 3.03 0.93 -33.10
CA ALA A 67 2.54 -0.24 -33.80
C ALA A 67 2.73 -1.52 -32.99
N LEU A 68 3.88 -1.64 -32.34
CA LEU A 68 4.14 -2.80 -31.49
C LEU A 68 3.18 -2.85 -30.30
N LEU A 69 2.91 -1.71 -29.70
CA LEU A 69 2.00 -1.66 -28.56
C LEU A 69 0.58 -2.00 -28.95
N LYS A 70 0.21 -1.76 -30.19
CA LYS A 70 -1.12 -2.10 -30.67
C LYS A 70 -1.23 -3.54 -31.12
N GLY A 71 -0.15 -4.27 -31.04
CA GLY A 71 -0.19 -5.67 -31.41
C GLY A 71 -0.05 -5.94 -32.89
N GLU A 72 0.49 -5.00 -33.58
CA GLU A 72 0.72 -5.15 -35.03
C GLU A 72 2.20 -5.37 -35.31
#